data_125b09195a1675c991d4ba0e6ba5a203
#
_entry.id   125b09195a1675c991d4ba0e6ba5a203
#
_cell.length_a   1.000
_cell.length_b   1.000
_cell.length_c   1.000
_cell.angle_alpha   90.00
_cell.angle_beta   90.00
_cell.angle_gamma   90.00
#
_symmetry.space_group_name_H-M   'P 1'
#
loop_
_entity.id
_entity.type
_entity.pdbx_description
1 polymer ?
#
loop_
_entity_poly.entity_id
_entity_poly.type
_entity_poly.pdbx_seq_one_letter_code
_entity_poly.pdbx_strand_id
1 'polypeptide(L)'
;MARKKKKNSFFGWTAAIIIGIASFITGKNWTEWDTTQTLIEGLNQQADTSRMEIPIKKEGQGQIIQRTGYTLSYDAKNKTPQWVAWELTKEETRGNEERTNEFQPDPEVIGAKVVTYDYSGSGYDRGHMAPAGDMKWSKKAMQESFYMSNICPQDHNLNTEDWNDLEMKSREWARRYGKVYIVCGPVYNGGRNEYIGSHRVKVPDAFFKVILINDTKKQAALGFYFENEAGERPLSEYLISVDSLEKLTGMDFFPALPDEEENLLEKEIVNKLP
;
A
#
# COMPACT_ATOMS: atom_id res chain seq x y z
N MET A 1 -30.49 1.14 -49.03
CA MET A 1 -29.70 -0.06 -48.77
C MET A 1 -28.54 0.31 -47.87
N ALA A 2 -28.61 0.01 -46.58
CA ALA A 2 -27.61 0.37 -45.60
C ALA A 2 -26.74 -0.85 -45.26
N ARG A 3 -25.43 -0.76 -45.49
CA ARG A 3 -24.44 -1.79 -45.20
C ARG A 3 -24.09 -1.77 -43.70
N LYS A 4 -24.44 -2.81 -42.93
CA LYS A 4 -23.99 -3.05 -41.57
C LYS A 4 -22.51 -3.40 -41.57
N LYS A 5 -21.66 -2.59 -40.88
CA LYS A 5 -20.28 -2.96 -40.55
C LYS A 5 -20.28 -3.96 -39.38
N LYS A 6 -19.71 -5.15 -39.59
CA LYS A 6 -19.36 -6.09 -38.52
C LYS A 6 -18.17 -5.55 -37.74
N LYS A 7 -18.32 -5.38 -36.42
CA LYS A 7 -17.18 -5.21 -35.50
C LYS A 7 -16.56 -6.58 -35.23
N ASN A 8 -15.35 -6.80 -35.69
CA ASN A 8 -14.56 -7.97 -35.31
C ASN A 8 -13.96 -7.75 -33.91
N SER A 9 -14.30 -8.62 -32.96
CA SER A 9 -13.66 -8.67 -31.66
C SER A 9 -12.30 -9.38 -31.79
N PHE A 10 -11.21 -8.64 -31.73
CA PHE A 10 -9.83 -9.16 -31.85
C PHE A 10 -9.22 -9.60 -30.52
N PHE A 11 -9.99 -9.55 -29.42
CA PHE A 11 -9.49 -9.78 -28.04
C PHE A 11 -9.55 -11.22 -27.52
N GLY A 12 -10.15 -12.15 -28.27
CA GLY A 12 -10.35 -13.53 -27.77
C GLY A 12 -9.24 -14.52 -28.12
N TRP A 13 -8.35 -14.20 -29.05
CA TRP A 13 -7.42 -15.19 -29.61
C TRP A 13 -6.00 -15.15 -29.04
N THR A 14 -5.55 -14.03 -28.52
CA THR A 14 -4.18 -13.90 -27.98
C THR A 14 -4.02 -14.62 -26.63
N ALA A 15 -5.04 -14.60 -25.76
CA ALA A 15 -5.00 -15.34 -24.49
C ALA A 15 -5.00 -16.86 -24.70
N ALA A 16 -5.81 -17.38 -25.65
CA ALA A 16 -5.89 -18.80 -25.95
C ALA A 16 -4.59 -19.38 -26.57
N ILE A 17 -3.85 -18.57 -27.34
CA ILE A 17 -2.58 -19.01 -27.96
C ILE A 17 -1.47 -19.08 -26.92
N ILE A 18 -1.38 -18.13 -25.98
CA ILE A 18 -0.37 -18.14 -24.89
C ILE A 18 -0.59 -19.34 -23.97
N ILE A 19 -1.84 -19.68 -23.65
CA ILE A 19 -2.21 -20.81 -22.81
C ILE A 19 -1.87 -22.14 -23.53
N GLY A 20 -2.16 -22.27 -24.83
CA GLY A 20 -1.84 -23.46 -25.61
C GLY A 20 -0.34 -23.74 -25.73
N ILE A 21 0.49 -22.72 -25.84
CA ILE A 21 1.96 -22.86 -25.93
C ILE A 21 2.56 -23.26 -24.58
N ALA A 22 2.08 -22.72 -23.46
CA ALA A 22 2.54 -23.08 -22.12
C ALA A 22 2.26 -24.55 -21.80
N SER A 23 1.07 -25.06 -22.15
CA SER A 23 0.68 -26.47 -21.94
C SER A 23 1.52 -27.46 -22.75
N PHE A 24 1.96 -27.08 -23.94
CA PHE A 24 2.76 -27.94 -24.81
C PHE A 24 4.23 -28.05 -24.36
N ILE A 25 4.75 -27.03 -23.71
CA ILE A 25 6.17 -26.96 -23.28
C ILE A 25 6.38 -27.64 -21.90
N THR A 26 5.37 -27.75 -21.05
CA THR A 26 5.56 -28.15 -19.64
C THR A 26 5.03 -29.52 -19.23
N GLY A 27 4.21 -30.19 -20.06
CA GLY A 27 3.68 -31.54 -19.78
C GLY A 27 2.87 -31.65 -18.49
N LYS A 28 2.21 -30.58 -18.04
CA LYS A 28 1.62 -30.42 -16.71
C LYS A 28 0.16 -30.89 -16.61
N ASN A 29 -0.19 -31.47 -15.44
CA ASN A 29 -1.52 -32.03 -15.14
C ASN A 29 -2.57 -30.93 -14.81
N TRP A 30 -3.86 -31.23 -14.90
CA TRP A 30 -5.00 -30.34 -14.72
C TRP A 30 -5.02 -29.56 -13.38
N THR A 31 -4.44 -30.09 -12.31
CA THR A 31 -4.33 -29.42 -11.00
C THR A 31 -3.37 -28.24 -11.01
N GLU A 32 -2.36 -28.24 -11.88
CA GLU A 32 -1.42 -27.11 -12.06
C GLU A 32 -2.02 -25.99 -12.93
N TRP A 33 -2.98 -26.31 -13.79
CA TRP A 33 -3.75 -25.37 -14.60
C TRP A 33 -4.56 -24.42 -13.72
N ASP A 34 -5.24 -24.96 -12.72
CA ASP A 34 -6.06 -24.17 -11.79
C ASP A 34 -5.21 -23.18 -10.98
N THR A 35 -4.05 -23.65 -10.52
CA THR A 35 -3.08 -22.80 -9.81
C THR A 35 -2.52 -21.69 -10.70
N THR A 36 -2.24 -21.98 -11.96
CA THR A 36 -1.72 -21.01 -12.93
C THR A 36 -2.79 -19.96 -13.29
N GLN A 37 -4.05 -20.36 -13.41
CA GLN A 37 -5.17 -19.48 -13.67
C GLN A 37 -5.38 -18.50 -12.49
N THR A 38 -5.37 -19.03 -11.27
CA THR A 38 -5.45 -18.21 -10.04
C THR A 38 -4.26 -17.22 -9.92
N LEU A 39 -3.06 -17.67 -10.32
CA LEU A 39 -1.86 -16.80 -10.39
C LEU A 39 -2.06 -15.65 -11.41
N ILE A 40 -2.56 -15.98 -12.60
CA ILE A 40 -2.79 -14.97 -13.66
C ILE A 40 -3.91 -14.00 -13.25
N GLU A 41 -4.98 -14.50 -12.66
CA GLU A 41 -6.07 -13.66 -12.15
C GLU A 41 -5.60 -12.74 -11.03
N GLY A 42 -4.81 -13.24 -10.07
CA GLY A 42 -4.24 -12.43 -9.01
C GLY A 42 -3.24 -11.37 -9.50
N LEU A 43 -2.48 -11.66 -10.56
CA LEU A 43 -1.56 -10.70 -11.18
C LEU A 43 -2.27 -9.66 -12.06
N ASN A 44 -3.45 -9.98 -12.57
CA ASN A 44 -4.26 -9.08 -13.41
C ASN A 44 -5.29 -8.28 -12.60
N GLN A 45 -5.39 -8.50 -11.29
CA GLN A 45 -6.28 -7.72 -10.45
C GLN A 45 -5.82 -6.26 -10.42
N GLN A 46 -6.65 -5.40 -10.99
CA GLN A 46 -6.41 -3.97 -11.00
C GLN A 46 -7.04 -3.34 -9.74
N ALA A 47 -6.35 -2.40 -9.12
CA ALA A 47 -6.90 -1.63 -8.03
C ALA A 47 -8.11 -0.80 -8.50
N ASP A 48 -9.12 -0.68 -7.65
CA ASP A 48 -10.29 0.16 -7.90
C ASP A 48 -9.94 1.64 -7.66
N THR A 49 -9.52 2.31 -8.71
CA THR A 49 -9.12 3.73 -8.68
C THR A 49 -10.30 4.70 -8.57
N SER A 50 -11.56 4.21 -8.53
CA SER A 50 -12.70 5.06 -8.16
C SER A 50 -12.73 5.39 -6.65
N ARG A 51 -12.00 4.63 -5.84
CA ARG A 51 -11.83 4.90 -4.41
C ARG A 51 -10.74 5.94 -4.22
N MET A 52 -11.04 6.96 -3.41
CA MET A 52 -10.19 8.14 -3.21
C MET A 52 -8.77 7.82 -2.75
N GLU A 53 -8.61 6.81 -1.91
CA GLU A 53 -7.31 6.45 -1.35
C GLU A 53 -6.44 5.57 -2.26
N ILE A 54 -6.98 5.01 -3.36
CA ILE A 54 -6.23 4.07 -4.19
C ILE A 54 -5.35 4.82 -5.21
N PRO A 55 -4.01 4.74 -5.08
CA PRO A 55 -3.12 5.40 -6.02
C PRO A 55 -3.02 4.64 -7.35
N ILE A 56 -2.72 5.36 -8.41
CA ILE A 56 -2.33 4.77 -9.69
C ILE A 56 -0.80 4.64 -9.74
N LYS A 57 -0.30 3.43 -9.96
CA LYS A 57 1.12 3.22 -10.24
C LYS A 57 1.31 3.00 -11.74
N LYS A 58 2.08 3.90 -12.38
CA LYS A 58 2.24 3.94 -13.84
C LYS A 58 2.93 2.69 -14.40
N GLU A 59 3.88 2.12 -13.66
CA GLU A 59 4.63 0.92 -14.08
C GLU A 59 4.95 0.01 -12.89
N GLY A 60 5.03 -1.30 -13.16
CA GLY A 60 5.52 -2.27 -12.18
C GLY A 60 4.61 -2.45 -10.97
N GLN A 61 3.29 -2.39 -11.18
CA GLN A 61 2.33 -2.67 -10.11
C GLN A 61 2.49 -4.10 -9.61
N GLY A 62 2.50 -4.27 -8.29
CA GLY A 62 2.56 -5.56 -7.62
C GLY A 62 1.20 -6.26 -7.56
N GLN A 63 1.14 -7.35 -6.83
CA GLN A 63 -0.12 -8.04 -6.55
C GLN A 63 -1.03 -7.16 -5.71
N ILE A 64 -2.24 -6.87 -6.19
CA ILE A 64 -3.26 -6.16 -5.41
C ILE A 64 -3.92 -7.14 -4.45
N ILE A 65 -3.94 -6.79 -3.17
CA ILE A 65 -4.60 -7.54 -2.10
C ILE A 65 -5.55 -6.60 -1.36
N GLN A 66 -6.83 -6.95 -1.33
CA GLN A 66 -7.85 -6.22 -0.59
C GLN A 66 -8.10 -6.86 0.76
N ARG A 67 -8.12 -6.03 1.81
CA ARG A 67 -8.43 -6.42 3.18
C ARG A 67 -9.65 -5.67 3.70
N THR A 68 -10.15 -6.08 4.84
CA THR A 68 -11.33 -5.45 5.45
C THR A 68 -11.11 -3.97 5.72
N GLY A 69 -9.92 -3.57 6.16
CA GLY A 69 -9.60 -2.20 6.55
C GLY A 69 -8.61 -1.48 5.63
N TYR A 70 -8.03 -2.14 4.62
CA TYR A 70 -7.06 -1.53 3.72
C TYR A 70 -6.92 -2.30 2.41
N THR A 71 -6.31 -1.68 1.42
CA THR A 71 -5.85 -2.32 0.17
C THR A 71 -4.35 -2.10 0.04
N LEU A 72 -3.63 -3.07 -0.51
CA LEU A 72 -2.20 -2.93 -0.76
C LEU A 72 -1.80 -3.46 -2.15
N SER A 73 -0.67 -2.98 -2.63
CA SER A 73 0.06 -3.58 -3.75
C SER A 73 1.31 -4.26 -3.21
N TYR A 74 1.42 -5.58 -3.34
CA TYR A 74 2.55 -6.35 -2.80
C TYR A 74 3.64 -6.55 -3.84
N ASP A 75 4.88 -6.23 -3.47
CA ASP A 75 6.08 -6.48 -4.27
C ASP A 75 6.72 -7.83 -3.90
N ALA A 76 6.49 -8.84 -4.71
CA ALA A 76 7.07 -10.16 -4.50
C ALA A 76 8.61 -10.21 -4.61
N LYS A 77 9.24 -9.21 -5.27
CA LYS A 77 10.71 -9.11 -5.37
C LYS A 77 11.32 -8.60 -4.08
N ASN A 78 10.81 -7.49 -3.55
CA ASN A 78 11.27 -6.88 -2.31
C ASN A 78 10.64 -7.52 -1.06
N LYS A 79 9.53 -8.27 -1.24
CA LYS A 79 8.75 -8.93 -0.18
C LYS A 79 8.18 -7.97 0.86
N THR A 80 7.76 -6.81 0.38
CA THR A 80 7.11 -5.74 1.13
C THR A 80 5.96 -5.18 0.31
N PRO A 81 5.01 -4.42 0.88
CA PRO A 81 4.08 -3.68 0.05
C PRO A 81 4.82 -2.59 -0.75
N GLN A 82 4.32 -2.26 -1.94
CA GLN A 82 4.72 -1.04 -2.66
C GLN A 82 4.02 0.17 -2.06
N TRP A 83 2.74 -0.03 -1.75
CA TRP A 83 1.88 0.91 -1.05
C TRP A 83 0.79 0.16 -0.29
N VAL A 84 0.28 0.80 0.75
CA VAL A 84 -0.90 0.41 1.52
C VAL A 84 -1.79 1.63 1.65
N ALA A 85 -3.08 1.47 1.36
CA ALA A 85 -4.04 2.57 1.31
C ALA A 85 -5.33 2.25 2.06
N TRP A 86 -5.87 3.24 2.78
CA TRP A 86 -7.14 3.12 3.49
C TRP A 86 -7.83 4.48 3.71
N GLU A 87 -9.14 4.43 3.80
CA GLU A 87 -9.94 5.49 4.40
C GLU A 87 -9.97 5.26 5.92
N LEU A 88 -9.80 6.31 6.70
CA LEU A 88 -9.99 6.27 8.14
C LEU A 88 -11.09 7.26 8.53
N THR A 89 -12.22 6.75 8.97
CA THR A 89 -13.36 7.56 9.40
C THR A 89 -13.30 7.88 10.89
N LYS A 90 -14.02 8.94 11.27
CA LYS A 90 -14.21 9.30 12.70
C LYS A 90 -14.79 8.16 13.51
N GLU A 91 -15.72 7.40 12.93
CA GLU A 91 -16.39 6.28 13.56
C GLU A 91 -15.41 5.14 13.83
N GLU A 92 -14.55 4.83 12.89
CA GLU A 92 -13.51 3.79 13.01
C GLU A 92 -12.48 4.11 14.09
N THR A 93 -12.17 5.41 14.31
CA THR A 93 -11.27 5.81 15.40
C THR A 93 -11.81 5.55 16.81
N ARG A 94 -13.09 5.14 16.93
CA ARG A 94 -13.74 4.82 18.22
C ARG A 94 -13.78 3.33 18.52
N GLY A 95 -13.25 2.51 17.64
CA GLY A 95 -13.15 1.08 17.85
C GLY A 95 -12.34 0.73 19.08
N ASN A 96 -12.65 -0.42 19.70
CA ASN A 96 -12.06 -0.87 20.96
C ASN A 96 -11.52 -2.30 20.91
N GLU A 97 -11.41 -2.91 19.72
CA GLU A 97 -10.77 -4.23 19.57
C GLU A 97 -9.34 -4.20 20.14
N GLU A 98 -9.02 -5.23 20.90
CA GLU A 98 -7.70 -5.37 21.48
C GLU A 98 -6.65 -5.74 20.40
N ARG A 99 -5.44 -5.22 20.57
CA ARG A 99 -4.31 -5.55 19.68
C ARG A 99 -3.89 -7.01 19.87
N THR A 100 -3.89 -7.79 18.79
CA THR A 100 -3.59 -9.23 18.87
C THR A 100 -2.10 -9.54 18.96
N ASN A 101 -1.24 -8.74 18.32
CA ASN A 101 0.20 -9.00 18.11
C ASN A 101 0.50 -10.35 17.39
N GLU A 102 -0.46 -10.92 16.71
CA GLU A 102 -0.37 -12.22 16.03
C GLU A 102 0.09 -12.05 14.59
N PHE A 103 1.36 -11.70 14.42
CA PHE A 103 1.96 -11.62 13.09
C PHE A 103 1.96 -12.98 12.39
N GLN A 104 1.51 -13.02 11.14
CA GLN A 104 1.40 -14.25 10.37
C GLN A 104 1.62 -14.00 8.86
N PRO A 105 2.07 -15.04 8.12
CA PRO A 105 2.15 -14.96 6.67
C PRO A 105 0.79 -14.63 6.07
N ASP A 106 0.78 -13.76 5.07
CA ASP A 106 -0.46 -13.45 4.36
C ASP A 106 -0.87 -14.62 3.46
N PRO A 107 -2.07 -15.21 3.65
CA PRO A 107 -2.53 -16.35 2.86
C PRO A 107 -2.71 -16.03 1.37
N GLU A 108 -3.00 -14.75 1.01
CA GLU A 108 -3.25 -14.34 -0.36
C GLU A 108 -1.98 -13.97 -1.14
N VAL A 109 -0.84 -13.78 -0.46
CA VAL A 109 0.43 -13.53 -1.17
C VAL A 109 0.79 -14.73 -2.04
N ILE A 110 1.00 -14.45 -3.32
CA ILE A 110 1.43 -15.45 -4.30
C ILE A 110 2.94 -15.66 -4.21
N GLY A 111 3.36 -16.92 -4.10
CA GLY A 111 4.78 -17.29 -4.00
C GLY A 111 5.31 -17.38 -2.57
N ALA A 112 6.60 -17.09 -2.38
CA ALA A 112 7.25 -17.20 -1.08
C ALA A 112 6.74 -16.12 -0.12
N LYS A 113 6.24 -16.56 1.03
CA LYS A 113 5.63 -15.71 2.05
C LYS A 113 6.63 -15.35 3.12
N VAL A 114 6.68 -14.09 3.49
CA VAL A 114 7.44 -13.61 4.65
C VAL A 114 6.84 -14.20 5.92
N VAL A 115 7.69 -14.61 6.84
CA VAL A 115 7.31 -15.14 8.14
C VAL A 115 7.88 -14.27 9.26
N THR A 116 7.30 -14.35 10.44
CA THR A 116 7.75 -13.57 11.61
C THR A 116 9.21 -13.79 11.94
N TYR A 117 9.72 -15.01 11.71
CA TYR A 117 11.11 -15.38 11.98
C TYR A 117 12.12 -14.61 11.12
N ASP A 118 11.74 -14.10 9.94
CA ASP A 118 12.63 -13.32 9.09
C ASP A 118 13.11 -12.02 9.77
N TYR A 119 12.36 -11.53 10.76
CA TYR A 119 12.69 -10.33 11.53
C TYR A 119 13.50 -10.63 12.81
N SER A 120 13.63 -11.91 13.19
CA SER A 120 14.32 -12.29 14.43
C SER A 120 15.80 -11.97 14.36
N GLY A 121 16.29 -11.13 15.29
CA GLY A 121 17.69 -10.72 15.35
C GLY A 121 18.16 -9.84 14.19
N SER A 122 17.23 -9.28 13.39
CA SER A 122 17.56 -8.43 12.25
C SER A 122 17.99 -7.01 12.63
N GLY A 123 17.67 -6.56 13.83
CA GLY A 123 17.85 -5.16 14.25
C GLY A 123 16.71 -4.24 13.83
N TYR A 124 15.72 -4.74 13.08
CA TYR A 124 14.56 -3.98 12.63
C TYR A 124 13.27 -4.46 13.29
N ASP A 125 12.36 -3.53 13.52
CA ASP A 125 11.00 -3.79 13.94
C ASP A 125 10.15 -4.32 12.78
N ARG A 126 9.03 -4.96 13.13
CA ARG A 126 7.94 -5.28 12.24
C ARG A 126 7.04 -4.04 12.13
N GLY A 127 7.46 -3.06 11.32
CA GLY A 127 6.75 -1.80 11.12
C GLY A 127 5.50 -1.98 10.30
N HIS A 128 4.34 -1.59 10.86
CA HIS A 128 3.08 -1.60 10.15
C HIS A 128 2.99 -0.45 9.15
N MET A 129 2.44 -0.74 7.97
CA MET A 129 2.03 0.32 7.04
C MET A 129 0.61 0.82 7.40
N ALA A 130 -0.41 -0.02 7.30
CA ALA A 130 -1.71 0.26 7.91
C ALA A 130 -1.68 -0.17 9.39
N PRO A 131 -1.76 0.77 10.34
CA PRO A 131 -1.51 0.47 11.75
C PRO A 131 -2.67 -0.26 12.41
N ALA A 132 -2.37 -1.15 13.33
CA ALA A 132 -3.37 -1.83 14.16
C ALA A 132 -4.27 -0.83 14.93
N GLY A 133 -3.74 0.35 15.26
CA GLY A 133 -4.49 1.43 15.91
C GLY A 133 -5.68 1.95 15.12
N ASP A 134 -5.61 1.88 13.77
CA ASP A 134 -6.68 2.31 12.87
C ASP A 134 -7.69 1.19 12.58
N MET A 135 -7.38 -0.06 12.97
CA MET A 135 -8.20 -1.25 12.71
C MET A 135 -9.04 -1.71 13.91
N LYS A 136 -9.09 -0.93 14.98
CA LYS A 136 -9.79 -1.27 16.24
C LYS A 136 -11.32 -1.36 16.12
N TRP A 137 -11.88 -0.99 14.99
CA TRP A 137 -13.32 -1.02 14.73
C TRP A 137 -13.84 -2.41 14.29
N SER A 138 -12.94 -3.33 13.91
CA SER A 138 -13.29 -4.67 13.44
C SER A 138 -12.23 -5.68 13.87
N LYS A 139 -12.67 -6.76 14.51
CA LYS A 139 -11.80 -7.90 14.85
C LYS A 139 -11.05 -8.45 13.64
N LYS A 140 -11.74 -8.55 12.48
CA LYS A 140 -11.14 -9.04 11.24
C LYS A 140 -10.10 -8.06 10.70
N ALA A 141 -10.42 -6.75 10.65
CA ALA A 141 -9.46 -5.73 10.24
C ALA A 141 -8.22 -5.72 11.14
N MET A 142 -8.42 -5.84 12.47
CA MET A 142 -7.34 -5.96 13.44
C MET A 142 -6.44 -7.17 13.12
N GLN A 143 -6.99 -8.35 12.93
CA GLN A 143 -6.23 -9.55 12.60
C GLN A 143 -5.47 -9.40 11.27
N GLU A 144 -6.12 -8.89 10.25
CA GLU A 144 -5.53 -8.69 8.92
C GLU A 144 -4.39 -7.68 8.94
N SER A 145 -4.40 -6.67 9.83
CA SER A 145 -3.31 -5.70 9.95
C SER A 145 -1.97 -6.34 10.34
N PHE A 146 -1.99 -7.53 10.94
CA PHE A 146 -0.80 -8.31 11.32
C PHE A 146 -0.31 -9.29 10.23
N TYR A 147 -0.91 -9.27 9.03
CA TYR A 147 -0.32 -10.00 7.91
C TYR A 147 1.01 -9.39 7.49
N MET A 148 2.02 -10.27 7.27
CA MET A 148 3.37 -9.85 6.91
C MET A 148 3.45 -9.09 5.57
N SER A 149 2.41 -9.11 4.75
CA SER A 149 2.26 -8.28 3.54
C SER A 149 2.07 -6.79 3.83
N ASN A 150 1.63 -6.44 5.05
CA ASN A 150 1.45 -5.08 5.55
C ASN A 150 2.66 -4.57 6.34
N ILE A 151 3.75 -5.33 6.42
CA ILE A 151 4.87 -5.11 7.34
C ILE A 151 6.15 -4.84 6.55
N CYS A 152 6.92 -3.84 7.01
CA CYS A 152 8.26 -3.53 6.50
C CYS A 152 9.30 -3.57 7.62
N PRO A 153 10.57 -3.92 7.30
CA PRO A 153 11.68 -3.70 8.23
C PRO A 153 11.86 -2.21 8.52
N GLN A 154 11.61 -1.79 9.76
CA GLN A 154 11.60 -0.39 10.16
C GLN A 154 12.51 -0.16 11.35
N ASP A 155 13.25 0.94 11.37
CA ASP A 155 14.03 1.36 12.52
C ASP A 155 13.13 1.46 13.76
N HIS A 156 13.65 1.04 14.92
CA HIS A 156 12.86 0.98 16.14
C HIS A 156 12.36 2.35 16.61
N ASN A 157 13.24 3.36 16.60
CA ASN A 157 12.85 4.68 17.09
C ASN A 157 11.89 5.34 16.09
N LEU A 158 12.15 5.25 14.78
CA LEU A 158 11.18 5.72 13.79
C LEU A 158 9.79 5.07 14.00
N ASN A 159 9.74 3.74 14.15
CA ASN A 159 8.50 3.00 14.33
C ASN A 159 7.73 3.40 15.59
N THR A 160 8.43 3.62 16.70
CA THR A 160 7.80 3.88 18.01
C THR A 160 7.54 5.36 18.28
N GLU A 161 8.20 6.25 17.58
CA GLU A 161 8.17 7.70 17.77
C GLU A 161 7.52 8.41 16.57
N ASP A 162 8.30 8.96 15.64
CA ASP A 162 7.81 9.87 14.59
C ASP A 162 6.74 9.27 13.68
N TRP A 163 6.89 7.98 13.31
CA TRP A 163 5.88 7.27 12.51
C TRP A 163 4.59 7.07 13.29
N ASN A 164 4.69 6.68 14.57
CA ASN A 164 3.56 6.55 15.47
C ASN A 164 2.90 7.91 15.78
N ASP A 165 3.68 8.98 15.89
CA ASP A 165 3.14 10.33 16.11
C ASP A 165 2.29 10.78 14.92
N LEU A 166 2.73 10.48 13.69
CA LEU A 166 1.92 10.76 12.50
C LEU A 166 0.65 9.90 12.45
N GLU A 167 0.71 8.64 12.90
CA GLU A 167 -0.48 7.79 13.02
C GLU A 167 -1.48 8.35 14.04
N MET A 168 -1.00 8.78 15.20
CA MET A 168 -1.85 9.43 16.21
C MET A 168 -2.47 10.71 15.67
N LYS A 169 -1.69 11.50 14.92
CA LYS A 169 -2.16 12.73 14.29
C LYS A 169 -3.20 12.47 13.20
N SER A 170 -3.02 11.44 12.40
CA SER A 170 -4.01 11.01 11.38
C SER A 170 -5.35 10.67 12.02
N ARG A 171 -5.35 9.94 13.14
CA ARG A 171 -6.57 9.66 13.92
C ARG A 171 -7.20 10.92 14.50
N GLU A 172 -6.39 11.91 14.94
CA GLU A 172 -6.90 13.22 15.38
C GLU A 172 -7.61 13.94 14.21
N TRP A 173 -7.01 13.97 13.03
CA TRP A 173 -7.61 14.60 11.84
C TRP A 173 -8.89 13.89 11.41
N ALA A 174 -8.92 12.55 11.40
CA ALA A 174 -10.15 11.80 11.12
C ALA A 174 -11.28 12.16 12.10
N ARG A 175 -10.97 12.27 13.39
CA ARG A 175 -11.96 12.70 14.41
C ARG A 175 -12.44 14.14 14.21
N ARG A 176 -11.54 15.03 13.78
CA ARG A 176 -11.83 16.46 13.59
C ARG A 176 -12.59 16.76 12.32
N TYR A 177 -12.22 16.11 11.22
CA TYR A 177 -12.72 16.40 9.88
C TYR A 177 -13.67 15.33 9.33
N GLY A 178 -14.01 14.32 10.13
CA GLY A 178 -14.93 13.24 9.75
C GLY A 178 -14.23 12.05 9.17
N LYS A 179 -13.25 12.25 8.27
CA LYS A 179 -12.39 11.20 7.69
C LYS A 179 -11.11 11.76 7.09
N VAL A 180 -10.16 10.88 6.86
CA VAL A 180 -8.94 11.10 6.07
C VAL A 180 -8.70 9.90 5.15
N TYR A 181 -8.03 10.14 4.03
CA TYR A 181 -7.56 9.09 3.13
C TYR A 181 -6.04 9.02 3.25
N ILE A 182 -5.51 7.83 3.39
CA ILE A 182 -4.09 7.62 3.70
C ILE A 182 -3.50 6.62 2.71
N VAL A 183 -2.33 6.96 2.17
CA VAL A 183 -1.48 6.06 1.40
C VAL A 183 -0.09 6.09 2.00
N CYS A 184 0.52 4.96 2.25
CA CYS A 184 1.91 4.90 2.69
C CYS A 184 2.64 3.69 2.11
N GLY A 185 3.96 3.72 2.19
CA GLY A 185 4.78 2.61 1.74
C GLY A 185 6.27 2.87 1.87
N PRO A 186 7.09 1.84 1.59
CA PRO A 186 8.54 1.95 1.57
C PRO A 186 9.04 2.68 0.32
N VAL A 187 10.20 3.31 0.46
CA VAL A 187 10.98 3.90 -0.63
C VAL A 187 12.29 3.15 -0.77
N TYR A 188 12.66 2.84 -2.02
CA TYR A 188 13.91 2.20 -2.39
C TYR A 188 14.63 3.07 -3.40
N ASN A 189 15.49 3.98 -2.91
CA ASN A 189 16.25 4.92 -3.74
C ASN A 189 17.67 4.41 -4.09
N GLY A 190 18.00 3.18 -3.65
CA GLY A 190 19.28 2.52 -3.93
C GLY A 190 20.39 2.85 -2.94
N GLY A 191 20.10 3.59 -1.85
CA GLY A 191 21.05 3.87 -0.78
C GLY A 191 21.39 2.62 0.04
N ARG A 192 20.41 1.76 0.28
CA ARG A 192 20.59 0.49 1.02
C ARG A 192 20.49 -0.72 0.11
N ASN A 193 21.42 -1.65 0.24
CA ASN A 193 21.34 -2.97 -0.39
C ASN A 193 21.31 -4.06 0.70
N GLU A 194 20.40 -3.88 1.65
CA GLU A 194 20.25 -4.73 2.83
C GLU A 194 18.99 -5.58 2.74
N TYR A 195 19.08 -6.79 3.25
CA TYR A 195 17.99 -7.77 3.30
C TYR A 195 18.01 -8.50 4.63
N ILE A 196 16.84 -8.79 5.19
CA ILE A 196 16.70 -9.56 6.42
C ILE A 196 16.07 -10.93 6.16
N GLY A 197 16.33 -11.85 7.08
CA GLY A 197 15.72 -13.18 7.10
C GLY A 197 16.08 -14.09 5.92
N SER A 198 15.62 -15.33 6.01
CA SER A 198 15.86 -16.36 5.00
C SER A 198 15.10 -16.09 3.69
N HIS A 199 13.98 -15.38 3.76
CA HIS A 199 13.19 -14.99 2.58
C HIS A 199 13.73 -13.72 1.91
N ARG A 200 14.81 -13.10 2.44
CA ARG A 200 15.45 -11.91 1.87
C ARG A 200 14.47 -10.74 1.72
N VAL A 201 13.83 -10.35 2.81
CA VAL A 201 12.98 -9.16 2.85
C VAL A 201 13.87 -7.93 2.73
N LYS A 202 13.62 -7.08 1.72
CA LYS A 202 14.45 -5.90 1.49
C LYS A 202 14.18 -4.84 2.55
N VAL A 203 15.26 -4.26 3.09
CA VAL A 203 15.16 -3.13 4.03
C VAL A 203 14.95 -1.84 3.23
N PRO A 204 13.88 -1.06 3.51
CA PRO A 204 13.64 0.21 2.86
C PRO A 204 14.72 1.26 3.21
N ASP A 205 15.03 2.14 2.26
CA ASP A 205 15.83 3.33 2.50
C ASP A 205 15.06 4.36 3.33
N ALA A 206 13.76 4.48 3.03
CA ALA A 206 12.85 5.44 3.66
C ALA A 206 11.40 4.98 3.57
N PHE A 207 10.49 5.78 4.12
CA PHE A 207 9.05 5.59 4.01
C PHE A 207 8.37 6.88 3.61
N PHE A 208 7.31 6.78 2.83
CA PHE A 208 6.40 7.88 2.57
C PHE A 208 5.05 7.65 3.25
N LYS A 209 4.36 8.73 3.58
CA LYS A 209 2.94 8.72 3.94
C LYS A 209 2.28 9.97 3.35
N VAL A 210 1.21 9.76 2.57
CA VAL A 210 0.39 10.83 2.01
C VAL A 210 -0.98 10.77 2.64
N ILE A 211 -1.50 11.93 3.08
CA ILE A 211 -2.76 12.03 3.79
C ILE A 211 -3.60 13.12 3.14
N LEU A 212 -4.77 12.76 2.66
CA LEU A 212 -5.76 13.70 2.15
C LEU A 212 -6.84 13.96 3.20
N ILE A 213 -6.99 15.21 3.57
CA ILE A 213 -8.15 15.76 4.27
C ILE A 213 -9.04 16.40 3.20
N ASN A 214 -10.22 15.85 2.97
CA ASN A 214 -11.17 16.40 1.99
C ASN A 214 -12.53 16.63 2.67
N ASP A 215 -12.62 17.70 3.44
CA ASP A 215 -13.81 18.13 4.18
C ASP A 215 -14.18 19.57 3.78
N THR A 216 -15.46 19.93 3.88
CA THR A 216 -15.95 21.27 3.54
C THR A 216 -15.28 22.40 4.34
N LYS A 217 -14.72 22.10 5.51
CA LYS A 217 -14.05 23.06 6.39
C LYS A 217 -12.55 23.13 6.13
N LYS A 218 -11.97 22.06 5.59
CA LYS A 218 -10.54 21.94 5.34
C LYS A 218 -10.26 20.97 4.21
N GLN A 219 -9.54 21.45 3.21
CA GLN A 219 -8.91 20.62 2.20
C GLN A 219 -7.39 20.74 2.34
N ALA A 220 -6.69 19.64 2.34
CA ALA A 220 -5.24 19.59 2.35
C ALA A 220 -4.75 18.20 1.94
N ALA A 221 -3.75 18.14 1.07
CA ALA A 221 -2.93 16.96 0.83
C ALA A 221 -1.59 17.14 1.53
N LEU A 222 -1.19 16.17 2.36
CA LEU A 222 -0.01 16.23 3.22
C LEU A 222 0.93 15.10 2.83
N GLY A 223 2.09 15.41 2.28
CA GLY A 223 3.15 14.45 1.99
C GLY A 223 4.19 14.44 3.10
N PHE A 224 4.59 13.24 3.54
CA PHE A 224 5.65 13.05 4.53
C PHE A 224 6.67 12.05 4.00
N TYR A 225 7.96 12.34 4.26
CA TYR A 225 9.08 11.47 3.93
C TYR A 225 9.95 11.27 5.16
N PHE A 226 10.17 10.01 5.53
CA PHE A 226 10.97 9.61 6.68
C PHE A 226 12.11 8.72 6.20
N GLU A 227 13.36 9.10 6.45
CA GLU A 227 14.47 8.14 6.36
C GLU A 227 14.23 6.97 7.32
N ASN A 228 14.65 5.76 6.94
CA ASN A 228 14.50 4.59 7.81
C ASN A 228 15.58 4.57 8.90
N GLU A 229 15.54 5.57 9.76
CA GLU A 229 16.46 5.78 10.89
C GLU A 229 15.76 6.61 11.98
N ALA A 230 16.36 6.66 13.17
CA ALA A 230 15.86 7.47 14.27
C ALA A 230 15.87 8.97 13.88
N GLY A 231 14.77 9.66 14.12
CA GLY A 231 14.59 11.07 13.75
C GLY A 231 14.43 11.99 14.94
N GLU A 232 13.44 11.77 15.77
CA GLU A 232 13.04 12.61 16.91
C GLU A 232 12.86 14.09 16.52
N ARG A 233 12.20 14.34 15.38
CA ARG A 233 11.98 15.68 14.84
C ARG A 233 10.48 16.02 14.83
N PRO A 234 10.13 17.30 14.93
CA PRO A 234 8.74 17.73 14.73
C PRO A 234 8.20 17.23 13.36
N LEU A 235 6.97 16.74 13.32
CA LEU A 235 6.34 16.22 12.10
C LEU A 235 6.41 17.21 10.91
N SER A 236 6.45 18.51 11.18
CA SER A 236 6.60 19.54 10.15
C SER A 236 7.93 19.49 9.38
N GLU A 237 8.96 18.87 9.94
CA GLU A 237 10.29 18.75 9.28
C GLU A 237 10.32 17.57 8.29
N TYR A 238 9.35 16.66 8.35
CA TYR A 238 9.19 15.55 7.40
C TYR A 238 8.29 15.90 6.22
N LEU A 239 7.70 17.11 6.22
CA LEU A 239 6.79 17.54 5.15
C LEU A 239 7.53 17.72 3.83
N ILE A 240 6.93 17.17 2.78
CA ILE A 240 7.33 17.32 1.39
C ILE A 240 6.06 17.45 0.55
N SER A 241 6.13 18.08 -0.62
CA SER A 241 4.95 18.16 -1.50
C SER A 241 4.55 16.78 -2.02
N VAL A 242 3.26 16.56 -2.23
CA VAL A 242 2.74 15.31 -2.80
C VAL A 242 3.34 15.09 -4.19
N ASP A 243 3.41 16.13 -5.04
CA ASP A 243 4.12 16.13 -6.34
C ASP A 243 5.55 15.56 -6.25
N SER A 244 6.27 15.86 -5.18
CA SER A 244 7.64 15.35 -4.98
C SER A 244 7.65 13.86 -4.65
N LEU A 245 6.66 13.40 -3.87
CA LEU A 245 6.48 11.97 -3.58
C LEU A 245 6.03 11.20 -4.81
N GLU A 246 5.20 11.79 -5.66
CA GLU A 246 4.78 11.19 -6.93
C GLU A 246 5.96 10.96 -7.88
N LYS A 247 6.83 11.98 -8.01
CA LYS A 247 8.07 11.86 -8.80
C LYS A 247 9.00 10.80 -8.23
N LEU A 248 9.09 10.68 -6.91
CA LEU A 248 9.95 9.73 -6.22
C LEU A 248 9.43 8.29 -6.36
N THR A 249 8.12 8.09 -6.24
CA THR A 249 7.49 6.75 -6.18
C THR A 249 6.98 6.25 -7.52
N GLY A 250 6.80 7.14 -8.49
CA GLY A 250 6.13 6.86 -9.77
C GLY A 250 4.64 6.55 -9.61
N MET A 251 4.05 6.99 -8.50
CA MET A 251 2.62 6.87 -8.21
C MET A 251 1.93 8.20 -8.48
N ASP A 252 0.64 8.14 -8.69
CA ASP A 252 -0.31 9.23 -8.80
C ASP A 252 -1.28 9.05 -7.62
N PHE A 253 -1.25 9.98 -6.66
CA PHE A 253 -2.03 9.88 -5.43
C PHE A 253 -3.37 10.59 -5.58
N PHE A 254 -4.42 9.99 -5.05
CA PHE A 254 -5.78 10.54 -5.05
C PHE A 254 -6.37 10.84 -6.44
N PRO A 255 -6.15 9.99 -7.46
CA PRO A 255 -6.56 10.24 -8.85
C PRO A 255 -8.08 10.36 -9.04
N ALA A 256 -8.87 10.15 -7.99
CA ALA A 256 -10.31 10.37 -7.99
C ALA A 256 -10.69 11.84 -7.66
N LEU A 257 -9.71 12.69 -7.30
CA LEU A 257 -9.94 14.13 -7.20
C LEU A 257 -10.11 14.75 -8.59
N PRO A 258 -10.89 15.84 -8.72
CA PRO A 258 -10.84 16.65 -9.93
C PRO A 258 -9.44 17.23 -10.17
N ASP A 259 -8.92 17.15 -11.40
CA ASP A 259 -7.56 17.59 -11.78
C ASP A 259 -7.18 18.98 -11.25
N GLU A 260 -8.12 19.94 -11.23
CA GLU A 260 -7.87 21.30 -10.73
C GLU A 260 -7.65 21.33 -9.21
N GLU A 261 -8.39 20.52 -8.45
CA GLU A 261 -8.25 20.41 -6.99
C GLU A 261 -6.97 19.67 -6.64
N GLU A 262 -6.70 18.55 -7.30
CA GLU A 262 -5.52 17.73 -7.16
C GLU A 262 -4.26 18.59 -7.35
N ASN A 263 -4.12 19.24 -8.49
CA ASN A 263 -2.99 20.12 -8.81
C ASN A 263 -2.74 21.26 -7.80
N LEU A 264 -3.80 21.78 -7.16
CA LEU A 264 -3.64 22.80 -6.12
C LEU A 264 -3.16 22.23 -4.80
N LEU A 265 -3.70 21.07 -4.40
CA LEU A 265 -3.42 20.46 -3.10
C LEU A 265 -2.04 19.81 -3.05
N GLU A 266 -1.54 19.29 -4.16
CA GLU A 266 -0.32 18.48 -4.21
C GLU A 266 0.97 19.27 -4.35
N LYS A 267 0.88 20.46 -4.95
CA LYS A 267 2.03 21.38 -5.11
C LYS A 267 2.51 21.98 -3.81
N GLU A 268 1.60 22.28 -2.90
CA GLU A 268 1.91 23.10 -1.74
C GLU A 268 2.37 22.26 -0.55
N ILE A 269 3.51 22.65 0.03
CA ILE A 269 3.85 22.20 1.38
C ILE A 269 3.10 23.10 2.34
N VAL A 270 2.23 22.52 3.16
CA VAL A 270 1.46 23.29 4.14
C VAL A 270 2.40 23.93 5.16
N ASN A 271 2.25 25.24 5.40
CA ASN A 271 3.07 25.97 6.36
C ASN A 271 2.81 25.57 7.82
N LYS A 272 1.67 24.95 8.09
CA LYS A 272 1.25 24.49 9.42
C LYS A 272 0.33 23.29 9.28
N LEU A 273 0.61 22.25 10.05
CA LEU A 273 -0.26 21.07 10.13
C LEU A 273 -1.67 21.48 10.63
N PRO A 274 -2.73 20.87 10.02
CA PRO A 274 -4.13 21.18 10.33
C PRO A 274 -4.54 20.95 11.78
#